data_dcdd787bc72d300c2d03051ef61c0b41
#
_entry.id   dcdd787bc72d300c2d03051ef61c0b41
#
_cell.length_a   1.000
_cell.length_b   1.000
_cell.length_c   1.000
_cell.angle_alpha   90.00
_cell.angle_beta   90.00
_cell.angle_gamma   90.00
#
_symmetry.space_group_name_H-M   'P 1'
#
loop_
_entity.id
_entity.type
_entity.pdbx_description
1 polymer ?
#
loop_
_entity_poly.entity_id
_entity_poly.type
_entity_poly.pdbx_seq_one_letter_code
_entity_poly.pdbx_strand_id
1 'polypeptide(L)'
;KILSAYGPALDLGKITLATVIKDEPFNYSDGTPLQNSDLTYHGDVTVRQAIINSINIPAVKVLTELTPKVGFDYLKKLGFSKLSEEYDVIQPLALGGITYGVSDLELTAAYAAIADGGQYRKPVFYTKVTDSKGNVLIDNTENKATQVFKASTASLLTNAMEDVLEKGTGVAARLDNMHAAGKTGTTNEAKDLVFAGFTPYYTAAIWATYDTHAEFPESDREFHKRLWAKVMNEIHEGLADMDFETSATVQEATICTKTGLLARSSCPSITEYFAVSDLPTERCKGHYTAPASTPTPTRTPSAASTPQTTPTPTEAPQETPAPTETPADPPSNTPETPDTPETPDTPETPDAPSEPDTPAEISEVQPQSEESGSSE
;
A
#
# COMPACT_ATOMS: atom_id res chain seq x y z
N LYS A 1 -4.10 0.83 -1.21
CA LYS A 1 -3.70 2.08 -1.86
C LYS A 1 -3.76 1.99 -3.39
N ILE A 2 -3.17 0.93 -3.99
CA ILE A 2 -3.17 0.73 -5.46
C ILE A 2 -4.60 0.54 -5.97
N LEU A 3 -5.32 -0.45 -5.42
CA LEU A 3 -6.60 -0.92 -5.96
C LEU A 3 -7.79 0.01 -5.67
N SER A 4 -7.74 0.75 -4.55
CA SER A 4 -8.85 1.58 -4.08
C SER A 4 -8.67 3.08 -4.28
N ALA A 5 -7.43 3.56 -4.44
CA ALA A 5 -7.14 4.98 -4.55
C ALA A 5 -6.43 5.33 -5.86
N TYR A 6 -5.15 4.94 -6.00
CA TYR A 6 -4.34 5.36 -7.14
C TYR A 6 -4.82 4.78 -8.48
N GLY A 7 -5.14 3.47 -8.51
CA GLY A 7 -5.64 2.82 -9.73
C GLY A 7 -6.90 3.47 -10.27
N PRO A 8 -7.97 3.60 -9.49
CA PRO A 8 -9.17 4.31 -9.91
C PRO A 8 -8.93 5.76 -10.34
N ALA A 9 -8.07 6.49 -9.61
CA ALA A 9 -7.81 7.89 -9.92
C ALA A 9 -7.02 8.08 -11.23
N LEU A 10 -6.03 7.20 -11.50
CA LEU A 10 -5.31 7.13 -12.77
C LEU A 10 -6.24 6.72 -13.91
N ASP A 11 -7.09 5.71 -13.68
CA ASP A 11 -8.01 5.17 -14.68
C ASP A 11 -9.04 6.20 -15.16
N LEU A 12 -9.48 7.06 -14.25
CA LEU A 12 -10.42 8.14 -14.53
C LEU A 12 -9.73 9.44 -14.99
N GLY A 13 -8.40 9.46 -15.13
CA GLY A 13 -7.63 10.64 -15.54
C GLY A 13 -7.72 11.79 -14.53
N LYS A 14 -7.91 11.49 -13.23
CA LYS A 14 -7.95 12.50 -12.17
C LYS A 14 -6.58 12.89 -11.69
N ILE A 15 -5.63 11.98 -11.79
CA ILE A 15 -4.22 12.18 -11.45
C ILE A 15 -3.34 11.52 -12.53
N THR A 16 -2.06 11.88 -12.52
CA THR A 16 -0.98 11.18 -13.22
C THR A 16 0.07 10.74 -12.20
N LEU A 17 1.03 9.92 -12.59
CA LEU A 17 2.17 9.56 -11.72
C LEU A 17 3.02 10.79 -11.33
N ALA A 18 2.98 11.84 -12.18
CA ALA A 18 3.65 13.11 -11.96
C ALA A 18 2.87 14.09 -11.06
N THR A 19 1.60 13.85 -10.79
CA THR A 19 0.77 14.73 -9.94
C THR A 19 1.43 14.89 -8.58
N VAL A 20 1.66 16.16 -8.18
CA VAL A 20 2.26 16.51 -6.90
C VAL A 20 1.16 16.68 -5.86
N ILE A 21 1.31 15.96 -4.75
CA ILE A 21 0.39 16.01 -3.60
C ILE A 21 1.19 16.42 -2.39
N LYS A 22 0.65 17.34 -1.61
CA LYS A 22 1.31 17.80 -0.39
C LYS A 22 1.06 16.84 0.74
N ASP A 23 2.12 16.22 1.23
CA ASP A 23 2.13 15.38 2.43
C ASP A 23 2.40 16.25 3.66
N GLU A 24 1.34 16.60 4.35
CA GLU A 24 1.30 17.51 5.50
C GLU A 24 0.27 17.03 6.52
N PRO A 25 0.22 17.56 7.76
CA PRO A 25 -0.82 17.21 8.72
C PRO A 25 -2.21 17.19 8.09
N PHE A 26 -2.90 16.08 8.23
CA PHE A 26 -4.21 15.85 7.63
C PHE A 26 -5.08 15.03 8.58
N ASN A 27 -6.37 15.35 8.65
CA ASN A 27 -7.33 14.59 9.44
C ASN A 27 -8.36 13.95 8.51
N TYR A 28 -8.87 12.80 8.92
CA TYR A 28 -10.08 12.25 8.34
C TYR A 28 -11.28 13.18 8.55
N SER A 29 -12.37 12.94 7.86
CA SER A 29 -13.59 13.77 7.94
C SER A 29 -14.27 13.77 9.33
N ASP A 30 -13.97 12.75 10.14
CA ASP A 30 -14.41 12.64 11.54
C ASP A 30 -13.50 13.41 12.53
N GLY A 31 -12.44 14.05 12.04
CA GLY A 31 -11.45 14.78 12.84
C GLY A 31 -10.28 13.94 13.34
N THR A 32 -10.29 12.60 13.14
CA THR A 32 -9.19 11.73 13.56
C THR A 32 -7.92 12.06 12.79
N PRO A 33 -6.77 12.28 13.47
CA PRO A 33 -5.51 12.54 12.79
C PRO A 33 -5.03 11.35 11.97
N LEU A 34 -4.58 11.61 10.74
CA LEU A 34 -3.94 10.63 9.88
C LEU A 34 -2.42 10.79 9.95
N GLN A 35 -1.72 9.68 10.12
CA GLN A 35 -0.26 9.65 10.18
C GLN A 35 0.32 8.75 9.08
N ASN A 36 1.53 9.11 8.62
CA ASN A 36 2.35 8.20 7.84
C ASN A 36 2.97 7.13 8.75
N SER A 37 3.36 5.99 8.18
CA SER A 37 3.92 4.87 8.95
C SER A 37 5.26 5.19 9.62
N ASP A 38 6.02 6.13 9.05
CA ASP A 38 7.29 6.62 9.57
C ASP A 38 7.13 7.85 10.48
N LEU A 39 5.90 8.26 10.77
CA LEU A 39 5.53 9.39 11.62
C LEU A 39 6.09 10.74 11.14
N THR A 40 6.47 10.84 9.86
CA THR A 40 7.03 12.07 9.26
C THR A 40 6.14 12.60 8.13
N TYR A 41 6.33 13.88 7.79
CA TYR A 41 5.69 14.53 6.65
C TYR A 41 6.75 14.86 5.61
N HIS A 42 6.48 14.51 4.34
CA HIS A 42 7.47 14.60 3.26
C HIS A 42 7.29 15.87 2.39
N GLY A 43 6.29 16.69 2.67
CA GLY A 43 6.00 17.88 1.87
C GLY A 43 5.46 17.52 0.48
N ASP A 44 5.95 18.18 -0.55
CA ASP A 44 5.51 17.96 -1.93
C ASP A 44 6.09 16.64 -2.47
N VAL A 45 5.24 15.64 -2.69
CA VAL A 45 5.59 14.35 -3.26
C VAL A 45 4.78 14.06 -4.52
N THR A 46 5.38 13.41 -5.51
CA THR A 46 4.62 12.90 -6.66
C THR A 46 3.83 11.66 -6.29
N VAL A 47 2.79 11.35 -7.05
CA VAL A 47 2.03 10.09 -6.89
C VAL A 47 2.95 8.88 -6.98
N ARG A 48 3.94 8.88 -7.92
CA ARG A 48 4.96 7.83 -7.99
C ARG A 48 5.72 7.69 -6.68
N GLN A 49 6.25 8.77 -6.13
CA GLN A 49 6.97 8.74 -4.83
C GLN A 49 6.08 8.24 -3.69
N ALA A 50 4.80 8.64 -3.68
CA ALA A 50 3.85 8.18 -2.68
C ALA A 50 3.54 6.68 -2.80
N ILE A 51 3.53 6.12 -4.02
CA ILE A 51 3.41 4.66 -4.26
C ILE A 51 4.67 3.93 -3.78
N ILE A 52 5.86 4.38 -4.21
CA ILE A 52 7.16 3.76 -3.88
C ILE A 52 7.35 3.64 -2.37
N ASN A 53 7.13 4.74 -1.65
CA ASN A 53 7.35 4.83 -0.20
C ASN A 53 6.10 4.50 0.63
N SER A 54 5.01 4.12 -0.04
CA SER A 54 3.75 3.75 0.63
C SER A 54 3.19 4.82 1.56
N ILE A 55 3.36 6.11 1.23
CA ILE A 55 2.93 7.26 2.04
C ILE A 55 1.40 7.23 2.18
N ASN A 56 0.88 7.49 3.38
CA ASN A 56 -0.54 7.34 3.70
C ASN A 56 -1.37 8.55 3.28
N ILE A 57 -0.93 9.74 3.66
CA ILE A 57 -1.69 10.98 3.50
C ILE A 57 -2.03 11.26 2.03
N PRO A 58 -1.10 11.16 1.06
CA PRO A 58 -1.42 11.32 -0.35
C PRO A 58 -2.48 10.33 -0.84
N ALA A 59 -2.43 9.06 -0.40
CA ALA A 59 -3.40 8.05 -0.82
C ALA A 59 -4.82 8.39 -0.33
N VAL A 60 -4.94 8.85 0.92
CA VAL A 60 -6.23 9.25 1.49
C VAL A 60 -6.74 10.53 0.84
N LYS A 61 -5.88 11.51 0.56
CA LYS A 61 -6.27 12.73 -0.17
C LYS A 61 -6.81 12.38 -1.56
N VAL A 62 -6.14 11.50 -2.30
CA VAL A 62 -6.60 11.04 -3.63
C VAL A 62 -7.97 10.38 -3.54
N LEU A 63 -8.16 9.45 -2.60
CA LEU A 63 -9.47 8.79 -2.46
C LEU A 63 -10.56 9.76 -1.99
N THR A 64 -10.22 10.75 -1.16
CA THR A 64 -11.15 11.77 -0.71
C THR A 64 -11.67 12.61 -1.89
N GLU A 65 -10.79 13.06 -2.77
CA GLU A 65 -11.14 13.80 -3.99
C GLU A 65 -11.94 12.93 -4.99
N LEU A 66 -11.56 11.67 -5.12
CA LEU A 66 -12.23 10.70 -5.98
C LEU A 66 -13.59 10.29 -5.45
N THR A 67 -13.82 10.39 -4.17
CA THR A 67 -14.83 9.82 -3.29
C THR A 67 -14.61 8.34 -2.94
N PRO A 68 -14.79 7.94 -1.67
CA PRO A 68 -14.63 6.54 -1.24
C PRO A 68 -15.49 5.54 -2.01
N LYS A 69 -16.67 5.96 -2.47
CA LYS A 69 -17.60 5.10 -3.25
C LYS A 69 -16.98 4.63 -4.56
N VAL A 70 -16.22 5.48 -5.25
CA VAL A 70 -15.55 5.09 -6.50
C VAL A 70 -14.50 4.00 -6.21
N GLY A 71 -13.65 4.19 -5.21
CA GLY A 71 -12.67 3.18 -4.80
C GLY A 71 -13.32 1.85 -4.42
N PHE A 72 -14.42 1.92 -3.67
CA PHE A 72 -15.23 0.76 -3.30
C PHE A 72 -15.78 0.01 -4.52
N ASP A 73 -16.32 0.72 -5.51
CA ASP A 73 -16.86 0.11 -6.72
C ASP A 73 -15.79 -0.57 -7.58
N TYR A 74 -14.56 -0.02 -7.61
CA TYR A 74 -13.44 -0.70 -8.25
C TYR A 74 -13.05 -2.01 -7.52
N LEU A 75 -13.03 -2.01 -6.19
CA LEU A 75 -12.79 -3.23 -5.42
C LEU A 75 -13.86 -4.30 -5.70
N LYS A 76 -15.14 -3.90 -5.79
CA LYS A 76 -16.22 -4.83 -6.18
C LYS A 76 -15.99 -5.43 -7.56
N LYS A 77 -15.57 -4.62 -8.55
CA LYS A 77 -15.25 -5.10 -9.91
C LYS A 77 -14.05 -6.04 -9.92
N LEU A 78 -13.13 -5.89 -8.99
CA LEU A 78 -11.97 -6.77 -8.78
C LEU A 78 -12.29 -8.04 -7.98
N GLY A 79 -13.57 -8.28 -7.69
CA GLY A 79 -14.04 -9.53 -7.14
C GLY A 79 -13.95 -9.68 -5.61
N PHE A 80 -13.65 -8.61 -4.87
CA PHE A 80 -13.66 -8.66 -3.40
C PHE A 80 -15.08 -8.89 -2.88
N SER A 81 -15.29 -10.01 -2.17
CA SER A 81 -16.61 -10.51 -1.81
C SER A 81 -17.12 -10.04 -0.44
N LYS A 82 -16.21 -9.64 0.47
CA LYS A 82 -16.52 -9.28 1.86
C LYS A 82 -16.62 -7.78 2.12
N LEU A 83 -16.83 -6.99 1.06
CA LEU A 83 -17.00 -5.53 1.19
C LEU A 83 -18.40 -5.19 1.71
N SER A 84 -18.46 -4.30 2.70
CA SER A 84 -19.68 -3.72 3.26
C SER A 84 -19.92 -2.30 2.73
N GLU A 85 -21.04 -2.07 2.04
CA GLU A 85 -21.36 -0.73 1.55
C GLU A 85 -21.66 0.24 2.71
N GLU A 86 -22.12 -0.28 3.85
CA GLU A 86 -22.44 0.49 5.04
C GLU A 86 -21.18 0.95 5.79
N TYR A 87 -20.14 0.10 5.85
CA TYR A 87 -18.97 0.34 6.71
C TYR A 87 -17.69 0.69 5.96
N ASP A 88 -17.55 0.28 4.68
CA ASP A 88 -16.28 0.39 3.96
C ASP A 88 -16.23 1.57 2.97
N VAL A 89 -17.36 2.30 2.76
CA VAL A 89 -17.39 3.51 1.90
C VAL A 89 -16.88 4.72 2.70
N ILE A 90 -15.63 4.63 3.15
CA ILE A 90 -14.97 5.60 4.04
C ILE A 90 -13.54 5.90 3.57
N GLN A 91 -12.96 7.00 4.05
CA GLN A 91 -11.60 7.40 3.67
C GLN A 91 -10.51 6.36 4.02
N PRO A 92 -10.56 5.64 5.17
CA PRO A 92 -9.61 4.56 5.48
C PRO A 92 -9.52 3.45 4.43
N LEU A 93 -10.51 3.30 3.55
CA LEU A 93 -10.46 2.38 2.40
C LEU A 93 -9.23 2.63 1.51
N ALA A 94 -8.73 3.88 1.44
CA ALA A 94 -7.49 4.21 0.74
C ALA A 94 -6.29 3.43 1.25
N LEU A 95 -6.30 3.06 2.51
CA LEU A 95 -5.19 2.36 3.18
C LEU A 95 -5.44 0.86 3.34
N GLY A 96 -6.63 0.38 2.94
CA GLY A 96 -7.05 -1.00 3.10
C GLY A 96 -7.87 -1.25 4.37
N GLY A 97 -8.43 -0.18 4.98
CA GLY A 97 -9.41 -0.28 6.07
C GLY A 97 -10.70 -0.89 5.52
N ILE A 98 -10.84 -2.21 5.65
CA ILE A 98 -11.98 -3.01 5.21
C ILE A 98 -12.45 -3.84 6.40
N THR A 99 -13.73 -3.71 6.74
CA THR A 99 -14.30 -4.25 7.98
C THR A 99 -14.09 -5.76 8.16
N TYR A 100 -14.31 -6.52 7.10
CA TYR A 100 -14.20 -7.99 7.14
C TYR A 100 -12.89 -8.51 6.50
N GLY A 101 -11.99 -7.60 6.12
CA GLY A 101 -10.75 -7.94 5.44
C GLY A 101 -10.95 -8.47 4.03
N VAL A 102 -9.87 -9.03 3.48
CA VAL A 102 -9.84 -9.65 2.14
C VAL A 102 -9.07 -10.96 2.22
N SER A 103 -9.36 -11.90 1.31
CA SER A 103 -8.58 -13.12 1.21
C SER A 103 -7.35 -12.94 0.30
N ASP A 104 -6.30 -13.73 0.54
CA ASP A 104 -5.11 -13.78 -0.32
C ASP A 104 -5.46 -14.10 -1.77
N LEU A 105 -6.45 -14.99 -1.96
CA LEU A 105 -6.91 -15.37 -3.29
C LEU A 105 -7.51 -14.18 -4.05
N GLU A 106 -8.38 -13.42 -3.40
CA GLU A 106 -8.97 -12.21 -4.01
C GLU A 106 -7.92 -11.14 -4.26
N LEU A 107 -6.98 -10.96 -3.33
CA LEU A 107 -5.89 -10.03 -3.48
C LEU A 107 -4.98 -10.43 -4.65
N THR A 108 -4.60 -11.71 -4.74
CA THR A 108 -3.81 -12.25 -5.86
C THR A 108 -4.53 -12.03 -7.20
N ALA A 109 -5.83 -12.33 -7.27
CA ALA A 109 -6.62 -12.12 -8.50
C ALA A 109 -6.72 -10.64 -8.90
N ALA A 110 -6.81 -9.73 -7.93
CA ALA A 110 -6.83 -8.29 -8.20
C ALA A 110 -5.48 -7.78 -8.73
N TYR A 111 -4.35 -8.30 -8.23
CA TYR A 111 -3.02 -7.98 -8.77
C TYR A 111 -2.78 -8.65 -10.12
N ALA A 112 -3.27 -9.88 -10.32
CA ALA A 112 -3.27 -10.54 -11.63
C ALA A 112 -4.04 -9.73 -12.68
N ALA A 113 -5.12 -9.04 -12.29
CA ALA A 113 -5.82 -8.14 -13.19
C ALA A 113 -4.94 -6.98 -13.68
N ILE A 114 -4.06 -6.42 -12.83
CA ILE A 114 -3.09 -5.40 -13.25
C ILE A 114 -2.06 -6.03 -14.20
N ALA A 115 -1.53 -7.20 -13.87
CA ALA A 115 -0.57 -7.94 -14.70
C ALA A 115 -1.14 -8.28 -16.09
N ASP A 116 -2.46 -8.56 -16.18
CA ASP A 116 -3.19 -8.86 -17.44
C ASP A 116 -3.81 -7.59 -18.08
N GLY A 117 -3.08 -6.47 -18.07
CA GLY A 117 -3.52 -5.25 -18.77
C GLY A 117 -4.86 -4.68 -18.24
N GLY A 118 -5.18 -4.89 -16.99
CA GLY A 118 -6.40 -4.40 -16.35
C GLY A 118 -7.61 -5.34 -16.45
N GLN A 119 -7.41 -6.57 -16.92
CA GLN A 119 -8.45 -7.56 -17.12
C GLN A 119 -8.58 -8.50 -15.91
N TYR A 120 -9.66 -8.37 -15.15
CA TYR A 120 -9.97 -9.26 -14.05
C TYR A 120 -10.57 -10.57 -14.53
N ARG A 121 -10.05 -11.70 -14.02
CA ARG A 121 -10.61 -13.04 -14.17
C ARG A 121 -10.91 -13.63 -12.79
N LYS A 122 -12.08 -14.24 -12.65
CA LYS A 122 -12.43 -14.92 -11.41
C LYS A 122 -11.48 -16.13 -11.21
N PRO A 123 -10.86 -16.28 -10.03
CA PRO A 123 -10.03 -17.44 -9.74
C PRO A 123 -10.81 -18.75 -9.87
N VAL A 124 -10.20 -19.77 -10.49
CA VAL A 124 -10.74 -21.10 -10.61
C VAL A 124 -9.67 -22.14 -10.24
N PHE A 125 -10.06 -23.21 -9.53
CA PHE A 125 -9.17 -24.28 -9.11
C PHE A 125 -9.28 -25.52 -10.01
N TYR A 126 -10.30 -25.55 -10.87
CA TYR A 126 -10.53 -26.63 -11.85
C TYR A 126 -11.19 -26.05 -13.10
N THR A 127 -10.80 -26.55 -14.22
CA THR A 127 -11.33 -26.13 -15.53
C THR A 127 -12.60 -26.89 -15.89
N LYS A 128 -12.69 -28.17 -15.49
CA LYS A 128 -13.83 -29.03 -15.83
C LYS A 128 -14.05 -30.10 -14.77
N VAL A 129 -15.31 -30.37 -14.44
CA VAL A 129 -15.74 -31.52 -13.63
C VAL A 129 -16.69 -32.38 -14.46
N THR A 130 -16.43 -33.69 -14.54
CA THR A 130 -17.28 -34.65 -15.24
C THR A 130 -17.75 -35.74 -14.27
N ASP A 131 -18.91 -36.33 -14.57
CA ASP A 131 -19.36 -37.56 -13.89
C ASP A 131 -18.60 -38.80 -14.39
N SER A 132 -18.91 -39.96 -13.79
CA SER A 132 -18.30 -41.24 -14.17
C SER A 132 -18.65 -41.71 -15.60
N LYS A 133 -19.64 -41.10 -16.24
CA LYS A 133 -20.08 -41.36 -17.61
C LYS A 133 -19.49 -40.38 -18.63
N GLY A 134 -18.69 -39.40 -18.15
CA GLY A 134 -18.08 -38.38 -19.00
C GLY A 134 -18.97 -37.15 -19.23
N ASN A 135 -20.17 -37.08 -18.64
CA ASN A 135 -21.01 -35.89 -18.77
C ASN A 135 -20.37 -34.72 -18.00
N VAL A 136 -20.37 -33.54 -18.60
CA VAL A 136 -19.82 -32.33 -17.99
C VAL A 136 -20.80 -31.80 -16.94
N LEU A 137 -20.35 -31.73 -15.68
CA LEU A 137 -21.10 -31.16 -14.57
C LEU A 137 -20.77 -29.68 -14.35
N ILE A 138 -19.48 -29.31 -14.49
CA ILE A 138 -19.00 -27.92 -14.40
C ILE A 138 -18.00 -27.71 -15.53
N ASP A 139 -18.15 -26.58 -16.21
CA ASP A 139 -17.21 -26.13 -17.23
C ASP A 139 -16.75 -24.69 -16.94
N ASN A 140 -15.48 -24.52 -16.57
CA ASN A 140 -14.80 -23.25 -16.34
C ASN A 140 -13.74 -22.98 -17.42
N THR A 141 -13.76 -23.71 -18.55
CA THR A 141 -12.76 -23.54 -19.62
C THR A 141 -12.83 -22.17 -20.27
N GLU A 142 -14.02 -21.55 -20.31
CA GLU A 142 -14.20 -20.16 -20.73
C GLU A 142 -14.24 -19.23 -19.53
N ASN A 143 -13.08 -18.97 -18.92
CA ASN A 143 -12.95 -17.97 -17.86
C ASN A 143 -12.90 -16.56 -18.47
N LYS A 144 -14.07 -15.94 -18.64
CA LYS A 144 -14.21 -14.62 -19.29
C LYS A 144 -13.58 -13.52 -18.43
N ALA A 145 -12.72 -12.71 -19.07
CA ALA A 145 -12.16 -11.52 -18.44
C ALA A 145 -13.18 -10.38 -18.42
N THR A 146 -13.07 -9.54 -17.40
CA THR A 146 -13.77 -8.26 -17.28
C THR A 146 -12.74 -7.14 -17.21
N GLN A 147 -12.79 -6.17 -18.13
CA GLN A 147 -11.91 -5.01 -18.07
C GLN A 147 -12.31 -4.15 -16.87
N VAL A 148 -11.40 -4.00 -15.90
CA VAL A 148 -11.59 -3.18 -14.70
C VAL A 148 -10.77 -1.89 -14.79
N PHE A 149 -9.52 -1.98 -15.21
CA PHE A 149 -8.65 -0.84 -15.51
C PHE A 149 -8.35 -0.75 -17.00
N LYS A 150 -8.10 0.44 -17.52
CA LYS A 150 -7.55 0.61 -18.87
C LYS A 150 -6.16 -0.03 -18.94
N ALA A 151 -5.76 -0.51 -20.12
CA ALA A 151 -4.43 -1.05 -20.32
C ALA A 151 -3.33 -0.03 -20.00
N SER A 152 -3.54 1.25 -20.30
CA SER A 152 -2.62 2.32 -19.90
C SER A 152 -2.50 2.44 -18.39
N THR A 153 -3.61 2.36 -17.66
CA THR A 153 -3.61 2.41 -16.19
C THR A 153 -2.86 1.23 -15.59
N ALA A 154 -3.10 0.01 -16.12
CA ALA A 154 -2.38 -1.19 -15.70
C ALA A 154 -0.86 -1.05 -15.91
N SER A 155 -0.43 -0.57 -17.10
CA SER A 155 0.99 -0.33 -17.39
C SER A 155 1.60 0.74 -16.47
N LEU A 156 0.90 1.84 -16.19
CA LEU A 156 1.37 2.88 -15.28
C LEU A 156 1.52 2.36 -13.84
N LEU A 157 0.56 1.57 -13.37
CA LEU A 157 0.62 0.96 -12.05
C LEU A 157 1.76 -0.06 -11.97
N THR A 158 1.93 -0.92 -12.98
CA THR A 158 3.02 -1.89 -13.06
C THR A 158 4.35 -1.17 -12.95
N ASN A 159 4.59 -0.18 -13.79
CA ASN A 159 5.83 0.57 -13.82
C ASN A 159 6.12 1.32 -12.49
N ALA A 160 5.11 1.89 -11.85
CA ALA A 160 5.30 2.48 -10.52
C ALA A 160 5.55 1.43 -9.43
N MET A 161 5.01 0.21 -9.57
CA MET A 161 5.20 -0.89 -8.63
C MET A 161 6.52 -1.66 -8.85
N GLU A 162 7.14 -1.62 -10.02
CA GLU A 162 8.53 -2.04 -10.21
C GLU A 162 9.45 -1.21 -9.32
N ASP A 163 9.26 0.12 -9.31
CA ASP A 163 10.01 1.03 -8.45
C ASP A 163 9.86 0.74 -6.94
N VAL A 164 8.75 0.14 -6.51
CA VAL A 164 8.58 -0.31 -5.11
C VAL A 164 9.59 -1.40 -4.74
N LEU A 165 9.89 -2.31 -5.66
CA LEU A 165 10.89 -3.37 -5.45
C LEU A 165 12.30 -2.84 -5.69
N GLU A 166 12.49 -1.90 -6.60
CA GLU A 166 13.81 -1.39 -6.93
C GLU A 166 14.39 -0.45 -5.86
N LYS A 167 13.57 0.43 -5.31
CA LYS A 167 14.03 1.52 -4.42
C LYS A 167 13.03 1.91 -3.33
N GLY A 168 11.97 1.12 -3.14
CA GLY A 168 10.89 1.40 -2.20
C GLY A 168 10.75 0.39 -1.07
N THR A 169 9.54 0.30 -0.54
CA THR A 169 9.21 -0.56 0.61
C THR A 169 9.28 -2.06 0.29
N GLY A 170 9.38 -2.43 -0.98
CA GLY A 170 9.39 -3.81 -1.47
C GLY A 170 10.78 -4.38 -1.78
N VAL A 171 11.88 -3.68 -1.51
CA VAL A 171 13.25 -4.09 -1.90
C VAL A 171 13.59 -5.52 -1.46
N ALA A 172 13.10 -5.97 -0.30
CA ALA A 172 13.32 -7.33 0.18
C ALA A 172 12.57 -8.43 -0.63
N ALA A 173 11.68 -8.03 -1.54
CA ALA A 173 10.98 -8.93 -2.47
C ALA A 173 11.57 -8.91 -3.89
N ARG A 174 12.70 -8.23 -4.11
CA ARG A 174 13.36 -8.20 -5.42
C ARG A 174 13.78 -9.62 -5.84
N LEU A 175 13.58 -9.95 -7.11
CA LEU A 175 14.01 -11.21 -7.71
C LEU A 175 15.43 -11.07 -8.30
N ASP A 176 16.12 -12.20 -8.43
CA ASP A 176 17.51 -12.21 -8.88
C ASP A 176 17.64 -11.97 -10.40
N ASN A 177 16.77 -12.58 -11.20
CA ASN A 177 16.86 -12.58 -12.67
C ASN A 177 15.47 -12.46 -13.32
N MET A 178 14.59 -11.63 -12.77
CA MET A 178 13.25 -11.45 -13.31
C MET A 178 12.68 -10.10 -12.91
N HIS A 179 12.09 -9.39 -13.86
CA HIS A 179 11.34 -8.18 -13.56
C HIS A 179 10.11 -8.50 -12.72
N ALA A 180 9.87 -7.72 -11.70
CA ALA A 180 8.74 -7.90 -10.80
C ALA A 180 8.17 -6.56 -10.34
N ALA A 181 6.86 -6.51 -10.20
CA ALA A 181 6.12 -5.38 -9.67
C ALA A 181 5.29 -5.82 -8.47
N GLY A 182 5.12 -4.97 -7.47
CA GLY A 182 4.36 -5.37 -6.29
C GLY A 182 4.17 -4.26 -5.27
N LYS A 183 3.45 -4.60 -4.21
CA LYS A 183 3.13 -3.65 -3.14
C LYS A 183 3.09 -4.34 -1.79
N THR A 184 3.64 -3.65 -0.82
CA THR A 184 3.61 -4.03 0.59
C THR A 184 2.33 -3.54 1.26
N GLY A 185 1.84 -4.30 2.24
CA GLY A 185 0.82 -3.91 3.19
C GLY A 185 1.26 -4.27 4.61
N THR A 186 1.00 -3.38 5.54
CA THR A 186 1.26 -3.59 6.96
C THR A 186 0.13 -2.93 7.73
N THR A 187 -0.52 -3.68 8.61
CA THR A 187 -1.56 -3.13 9.51
C THR A 187 -0.93 -2.34 10.65
N ASN A 188 -1.75 -1.57 11.36
CA ASN A 188 -1.32 -0.89 12.56
C ASN A 188 -0.67 -1.89 13.53
N GLU A 189 0.39 -1.46 14.22
CA GLU A 189 1.17 -2.32 15.13
C GLU A 189 1.80 -3.55 14.44
N ALA A 190 1.88 -3.56 13.10
CA ALA A 190 2.47 -4.66 12.33
C ALA A 190 1.96 -6.06 12.73
N LYS A 191 0.63 -6.20 12.94
CA LYS A 191 -0.02 -7.47 13.27
C LYS A 191 -0.27 -8.34 12.04
N ASP A 192 -0.42 -7.70 10.88
CA ASP A 192 -0.50 -8.35 9.58
C ASP A 192 0.55 -7.78 8.65
N LEU A 193 1.24 -8.66 7.96
CA LEU A 193 2.22 -8.34 6.94
C LEU A 193 1.78 -8.93 5.62
N VAL A 194 1.66 -8.11 4.60
CA VAL A 194 1.18 -8.51 3.28
C VAL A 194 2.18 -8.08 2.21
N PHE A 195 2.41 -8.94 1.25
CA PHE A 195 3.03 -8.57 -0.01
C PHE A 195 2.26 -9.20 -1.16
N ALA A 196 1.83 -8.41 -2.13
CA ALA A 196 1.25 -8.87 -3.37
C ALA A 196 2.08 -8.35 -4.54
N GLY A 197 2.50 -9.25 -5.42
CA GLY A 197 3.36 -8.92 -6.55
C GLY A 197 3.22 -9.90 -7.69
N PHE A 198 3.76 -9.53 -8.83
CA PHE A 198 3.69 -10.31 -10.06
C PHE A 198 4.92 -10.08 -10.94
N THR A 199 5.14 -11.02 -11.82
CA THR A 199 6.09 -10.97 -12.93
C THR A 199 5.29 -11.05 -14.23
N PRO A 200 5.92 -10.98 -15.41
CA PRO A 200 5.23 -11.28 -16.66
C PRO A 200 4.64 -12.70 -16.73
N TYR A 201 5.02 -13.63 -15.85
CA TYR A 201 4.58 -15.01 -15.83
C TYR A 201 3.55 -15.33 -14.75
N TYR A 202 3.78 -14.89 -13.52
CA TYR A 202 3.03 -15.33 -12.34
C TYR A 202 2.67 -14.19 -11.41
N THR A 203 1.56 -14.35 -10.72
CA THR A 203 1.12 -13.46 -9.64
C THR A 203 0.99 -14.24 -8.35
N ALA A 204 1.50 -13.70 -7.26
CA ALA A 204 1.39 -14.30 -5.92
C ALA A 204 1.18 -13.23 -4.85
N ALA A 205 0.44 -13.58 -3.81
CA ALA A 205 0.35 -12.79 -2.58
C ALA A 205 0.74 -13.64 -1.37
N ILE A 206 1.27 -12.99 -0.35
CA ILE A 206 1.52 -13.58 0.96
C ILE A 206 0.88 -12.69 2.00
N TRP A 207 0.11 -13.30 2.88
CA TRP A 207 -0.36 -12.71 4.12
C TRP A 207 0.20 -13.49 5.29
N ALA A 208 0.72 -12.79 6.27
CA ALA A 208 1.28 -13.37 7.47
C ALA A 208 0.72 -12.66 8.69
N THR A 209 0.28 -13.44 9.67
CA THR A 209 -0.19 -13.00 10.97
C THR A 209 0.08 -14.09 12.01
N TYR A 210 0.10 -13.75 13.27
CA TYR A 210 0.07 -14.74 14.35
C TYR A 210 -1.37 -15.13 14.68
N ASP A 211 -1.62 -16.38 15.07
CA ASP A 211 -2.96 -16.84 15.49
C ASP A 211 -3.53 -16.01 16.65
N THR A 212 -2.65 -15.49 17.51
CA THR A 212 -3.01 -14.59 18.61
C THR A 212 -3.16 -13.13 18.18
N HIS A 213 -2.99 -12.83 16.88
CA HIS A 213 -2.98 -11.48 16.31
C HIS A 213 -1.99 -10.54 17.04
N ALA A 214 -0.85 -11.10 17.44
CA ALA A 214 0.25 -10.36 18.06
C ALA A 214 1.05 -9.54 17.05
N GLU A 215 1.75 -8.54 17.53
CA GLU A 215 2.66 -7.71 16.72
C GLU A 215 3.90 -8.51 16.30
N PHE A 216 4.33 -8.36 15.04
CA PHE A 216 5.60 -8.90 14.57
C PHE A 216 6.78 -8.10 15.12
N PRO A 217 7.81 -8.77 15.67
CA PRO A 217 9.07 -8.13 16.01
C PRO A 217 9.65 -7.41 14.80
N GLU A 218 10.36 -6.32 15.02
CA GLU A 218 10.95 -5.52 13.92
C GLU A 218 11.89 -6.37 13.04
N SER A 219 12.63 -7.31 13.64
CA SER A 219 13.51 -8.27 12.93
C SER A 219 12.76 -9.11 11.87
N ASP A 220 11.48 -9.36 12.09
CA ASP A 220 10.70 -10.30 11.29
C ASP A 220 9.76 -9.60 10.27
N ARG A 221 9.71 -8.27 10.30
CA ARG A 221 8.82 -7.49 9.40
C ARG A 221 9.16 -7.58 7.92
N GLU A 222 10.31 -8.18 7.57
CA GLU A 222 10.74 -8.37 6.18
C GLU A 222 10.58 -9.83 5.69
N PHE A 223 10.25 -10.80 6.58
CA PHE A 223 10.31 -12.22 6.22
C PHE A 223 9.34 -12.60 5.09
N HIS A 224 8.12 -12.07 5.10
CA HIS A 224 7.10 -12.35 4.10
C HIS A 224 7.54 -11.92 2.69
N LYS A 225 8.23 -10.79 2.56
CA LYS A 225 8.79 -10.31 1.30
C LYS A 225 9.92 -11.22 0.81
N ARG A 226 10.83 -11.62 1.71
CA ARG A 226 11.91 -12.57 1.39
C ARG A 226 11.37 -13.95 1.04
N LEU A 227 10.31 -14.40 1.72
CA LEU A 227 9.65 -15.67 1.40
C LEU A 227 9.01 -15.60 0.01
N TRP A 228 8.31 -14.50 -0.32
CA TRP A 228 7.75 -14.27 -1.65
C TRP A 228 8.85 -14.32 -2.72
N ALA A 229 9.96 -13.60 -2.53
CA ALA A 229 11.08 -13.60 -3.46
C ALA A 229 11.67 -15.01 -3.64
N LYS A 230 11.85 -15.76 -2.54
CA LYS A 230 12.37 -17.12 -2.60
C LYS A 230 11.46 -18.04 -3.41
N VAL A 231 10.16 -18.04 -3.13
CA VAL A 231 9.18 -18.86 -3.88
C VAL A 231 9.16 -18.47 -5.36
N MET A 232 9.13 -17.15 -5.63
CA MET A 232 9.10 -16.66 -7.00
C MET A 232 10.37 -17.01 -7.76
N ASN A 233 11.56 -16.85 -7.16
CA ASN A 233 12.82 -17.28 -7.81
C ASN A 233 12.81 -18.77 -8.15
N GLU A 234 12.33 -19.63 -7.25
CA GLU A 234 12.23 -21.09 -7.50
C GLU A 234 11.28 -21.43 -8.65
N ILE A 235 10.08 -20.83 -8.70
CA ILE A 235 9.11 -21.12 -9.78
C ILE A 235 9.47 -20.49 -11.13
N HIS A 236 10.42 -19.55 -11.14
CA HIS A 236 10.94 -18.95 -12.39
C HIS A 236 12.23 -19.62 -12.87
N GLU A 237 12.73 -20.64 -12.17
CA GLU A 237 13.94 -21.33 -12.59
C GLU A 237 13.78 -21.88 -14.03
N GLY A 238 14.68 -21.46 -14.90
CA GLY A 238 14.67 -21.85 -16.33
C GLY A 238 13.76 -21.00 -17.23
N LEU A 239 13.02 -20.02 -16.67
CA LEU A 239 12.29 -19.05 -17.48
C LEU A 239 13.22 -17.90 -17.92
N ALA A 240 12.97 -17.36 -19.10
CA ALA A 240 13.70 -16.19 -19.59
C ALA A 240 13.27 -14.94 -18.81
N ASP A 241 14.22 -14.05 -18.52
CA ASP A 241 13.88 -12.71 -18.04
C ASP A 241 13.06 -11.97 -19.12
N MET A 242 11.96 -11.38 -18.70
CA MET A 242 11.07 -10.62 -19.55
C MET A 242 10.69 -9.29 -18.92
N ASP A 243 10.73 -8.23 -19.73
CA ASP A 243 10.16 -6.95 -19.38
C ASP A 243 8.62 -7.02 -19.40
N PHE A 244 7.99 -6.16 -18.61
CA PHE A 244 6.54 -5.98 -18.72
C PHE A 244 6.17 -5.27 -20.01
N GLU A 245 5.12 -5.75 -20.65
CA GLU A 245 4.57 -5.06 -21.84
C GLU A 245 3.98 -3.71 -21.45
N THR A 246 4.49 -2.65 -22.07
CA THR A 246 3.92 -1.32 -21.94
C THR A 246 2.82 -1.12 -22.98
N SER A 247 1.63 -0.70 -22.54
CA SER A 247 0.53 -0.39 -23.46
C SER A 247 0.94 0.66 -24.49
N ALA A 248 0.56 0.44 -25.75
CA ALA A 248 0.78 1.41 -26.85
C ALA A 248 0.13 2.79 -26.58
N THR A 249 -0.77 2.87 -25.58
CA THR A 249 -1.41 4.12 -25.16
C THR A 249 -0.68 4.80 -24.00
N VAL A 250 0.57 4.41 -23.69
CA VAL A 250 1.46 5.05 -22.72
C VAL A 250 2.62 5.70 -23.44
N GLN A 251 2.99 6.90 -23.03
CA GLN A 251 4.13 7.67 -23.55
C GLN A 251 4.91 8.30 -22.40
N GLU A 252 6.19 8.55 -22.65
CA GLU A 252 7.08 9.24 -21.75
C GLU A 252 7.07 10.75 -21.99
N ALA A 253 7.26 11.51 -20.91
CA ALA A 253 7.54 12.94 -20.97
C ALA A 253 8.51 13.35 -19.86
N THR A 254 9.40 14.30 -20.17
CA THR A 254 10.28 14.89 -19.15
C THR A 254 9.52 15.97 -18.39
N ILE A 255 9.32 15.73 -17.08
CA ILE A 255 8.55 16.61 -16.20
C ILE A 255 9.41 17.24 -15.11
N CYS A 256 8.95 18.38 -14.60
CA CYS A 256 9.50 19.02 -13.43
C CYS A 256 9.00 18.33 -12.17
N THR A 257 9.91 17.84 -11.32
CA THR A 257 9.56 17.12 -10.08
C THR A 257 8.87 17.99 -9.03
N LYS A 258 8.90 19.31 -9.19
CA LYS A 258 8.24 20.25 -8.27
C LYS A 258 6.80 20.56 -8.66
N THR A 259 6.44 20.45 -9.93
CA THR A 259 5.13 20.86 -10.43
C THR A 259 4.37 19.77 -11.18
N GLY A 260 5.03 18.68 -11.58
CA GLY A 260 4.45 17.66 -12.44
C GLY A 260 4.25 18.09 -13.91
N LEU A 261 4.56 19.34 -14.25
CA LEU A 261 4.42 19.89 -15.61
C LEU A 261 5.67 19.62 -16.45
N LEU A 262 5.57 19.78 -17.78
CA LEU A 262 6.71 19.63 -18.68
C LEU A 262 7.90 20.48 -18.21
N ALA A 263 9.07 19.85 -18.12
CA ALA A 263 10.27 20.50 -17.58
C ALA A 263 10.83 21.57 -18.55
N ARG A 264 11.50 22.58 -17.96
CA ARG A 264 12.45 23.46 -18.64
C ARG A 264 13.86 23.06 -18.26
N SER A 265 14.84 23.53 -18.98
CA SER A 265 16.27 23.24 -18.74
C SER A 265 16.74 23.61 -17.32
N SER A 266 16.06 24.55 -16.65
CA SER A 266 16.35 24.97 -15.27
C SER A 266 15.58 24.21 -14.19
N CYS A 267 14.72 23.26 -14.57
CA CYS A 267 13.95 22.47 -13.60
C CYS A 267 14.72 21.25 -13.12
N PRO A 268 14.57 20.85 -11.84
CA PRO A 268 14.84 19.48 -11.48
C PRO A 268 13.83 18.59 -12.21
N SER A 269 14.30 17.63 -13.00
CA SER A 269 13.44 16.88 -13.91
C SER A 269 13.71 15.41 -13.89
N ILE A 270 12.65 14.64 -14.19
CA ILE A 270 12.68 13.20 -14.43
C ILE A 270 11.88 12.88 -15.68
N THR A 271 12.14 11.72 -16.27
CA THR A 271 11.24 11.11 -17.25
C THR A 271 10.13 10.39 -16.50
N GLU A 272 8.88 10.62 -16.90
CA GLU A 272 7.70 10.02 -16.29
C GLU A 272 6.78 9.49 -17.38
N TYR A 273 6.02 8.45 -17.06
CA TYR A 273 5.08 7.77 -17.95
C TYR A 273 3.66 8.31 -17.79
N PHE A 274 2.96 8.45 -18.91
CA PHE A 274 1.59 8.98 -18.95
C PHE A 274 0.73 8.16 -19.89
N ALA A 275 -0.57 8.03 -19.57
CA ALA A 275 -1.52 7.72 -20.64
C ALA A 275 -1.50 8.84 -21.67
N VAL A 276 -1.59 8.51 -22.94
CA VAL A 276 -1.57 9.51 -24.04
C VAL A 276 -2.65 10.57 -23.86
N SER A 277 -3.81 10.19 -23.31
CA SER A 277 -4.91 11.13 -22.98
C SER A 277 -4.55 12.15 -21.90
N ASP A 278 -3.56 11.85 -21.06
CA ASP A 278 -3.25 12.61 -19.86
C ASP A 278 -1.85 13.23 -19.88
N LEU A 279 -1.23 13.27 -21.07
CA LEU A 279 0.06 13.92 -21.28
C LEU A 279 -0.02 15.39 -20.87
N PRO A 280 0.93 15.90 -20.08
CA PRO A 280 0.96 17.31 -19.72
C PRO A 280 1.21 18.17 -20.96
N THR A 281 0.38 19.18 -21.16
CA THR A 281 0.54 20.17 -22.24
C THR A 281 1.19 21.45 -21.74
N GLU A 282 1.09 21.74 -20.45
CA GLU A 282 1.65 22.93 -19.84
C GLU A 282 3.11 22.73 -19.45
N ARG A 283 3.91 23.80 -19.61
CA ARG A 283 5.31 23.82 -19.16
C ARG A 283 5.43 24.49 -17.79
N CYS A 284 6.32 23.96 -16.96
CA CYS A 284 6.72 24.61 -15.72
C CYS A 284 7.15 26.06 -15.97
N LYS A 285 6.67 26.98 -15.18
CA LYS A 285 7.03 28.42 -15.29
C LYS A 285 8.47 28.71 -14.91
N GLY A 286 9.19 27.72 -14.36
CA GLY A 286 10.57 27.79 -13.88
C GLY A 286 10.62 28.06 -12.39
N HIS A 287 11.72 27.62 -11.78
CA HIS A 287 12.04 27.86 -10.36
C HIS A 287 13.15 28.90 -10.33
N TYR A 288 12.78 30.17 -10.33
CA TYR A 288 13.73 31.24 -10.06
C TYR A 288 14.04 31.23 -8.56
N THR A 289 15.15 30.62 -8.18
CA THR A 289 15.88 31.18 -7.06
C THR A 289 16.44 32.51 -7.59
N ALA A 290 15.86 33.62 -7.13
CA ALA A 290 16.52 34.90 -7.34
C ALA A 290 17.98 34.71 -6.88
N PRO A 291 18.99 35.05 -7.70
CA PRO A 291 20.36 34.99 -7.23
C PRO A 291 20.39 35.78 -5.93
N ALA A 292 20.93 35.16 -4.87
CA ALA A 292 21.14 35.85 -3.61
C ALA A 292 21.76 37.18 -3.97
N SER A 293 21.07 38.29 -3.66
CA SER A 293 21.59 39.62 -3.94
C SER A 293 22.96 39.69 -3.26
N THR A 294 23.99 39.67 -4.07
CA THR A 294 25.36 39.86 -3.62
C THR A 294 25.30 41.19 -2.80
N PRO A 295 25.64 41.19 -1.52
CA PRO A 295 25.58 42.43 -0.78
C PRO A 295 26.47 43.41 -1.51
N THR A 296 25.87 44.48 -2.00
CA THR A 296 26.60 45.63 -2.57
C THR A 296 27.63 46.00 -1.54
N PRO A 297 28.93 46.07 -1.86
CA PRO A 297 29.94 46.47 -0.90
C PRO A 297 29.58 47.88 -0.44
N THR A 298 29.18 47.99 0.83
CA THR A 298 28.97 49.27 1.50
C THR A 298 30.32 49.98 1.45
N ARG A 299 30.38 51.05 0.72
CA ARG A 299 31.54 51.94 0.68
C ARG A 299 31.80 52.43 2.11
N THR A 300 32.87 51.92 2.69
CA THR A 300 33.40 52.42 3.96
C THR A 300 33.70 53.92 3.82
N PRO A 301 33.16 54.80 4.66
CA PRO A 301 33.57 56.20 4.62
C PRO A 301 35.04 56.28 4.99
N SER A 302 35.82 56.99 4.18
CA SER A 302 37.25 57.33 4.40
C SER A 302 37.39 58.05 5.73
N ALA A 303 38.28 57.54 6.57
CA ALA A 303 38.64 58.10 7.85
C ALA A 303 39.22 59.50 7.70
N ALA A 304 38.62 60.46 8.35
CA ALA A 304 39.29 61.74 8.68
C ALA A 304 40.14 61.55 9.92
N SER A 305 41.36 62.03 9.80
CA SER A 305 42.48 61.93 10.73
C SER A 305 42.30 62.71 12.02
N THR A 306 42.59 62.07 13.14
CA THR A 306 43.33 62.41 14.39
C THR A 306 42.92 63.58 15.20
N PRO A 307 43.07 63.62 16.59
CA PRO A 307 44.34 63.38 17.23
C PRO A 307 44.35 62.41 18.44
N GLN A 308 45.56 61.95 18.65
CA GLN A 308 46.11 61.13 19.65
C GLN A 308 46.12 61.78 21.04
N THR A 309 45.68 61.12 22.09
CA THR A 309 46.14 61.34 23.48
C THR A 309 46.39 60.00 24.17
N THR A 310 47.52 60.00 24.82
CA THR A 310 48.28 58.94 25.45
C THR A 310 47.61 58.39 26.73
N PRO A 311 48.01 57.21 27.16
CA PRO A 311 47.29 56.36 28.13
C PRO A 311 47.68 56.62 29.58
N THR A 312 46.83 56.25 30.50
CA THR A 312 47.24 56.01 31.92
C THR A 312 46.47 54.78 32.44
N PRO A 313 47.07 54.01 33.32
CA PRO A 313 46.94 52.54 33.38
C PRO A 313 46.10 52.03 34.55
N THR A 314 45.81 50.74 34.48
CA THR A 314 45.72 49.79 35.58
C THR A 314 44.54 49.90 36.56
N GLU A 315 43.70 48.89 36.53
CA GLU A 315 43.47 48.10 37.75
C GLU A 315 42.97 46.68 37.35
N ALA A 316 43.59 45.71 38.00
CA ALA A 316 43.32 44.28 37.88
C ALA A 316 42.37 43.85 39.02
N PRO A 317 42.14 42.62 39.27
CA PRO A 317 40.89 41.90 39.02
C PRO A 317 40.10 41.66 40.32
N GLN A 318 38.82 41.48 40.24
CA GLN A 318 38.05 40.99 41.39
C GLN A 318 37.07 39.87 41.00
N GLU A 319 37.38 38.75 41.48
CA GLU A 319 36.66 37.67 42.14
C GLU A 319 35.33 37.18 41.58
N THR A 320 35.36 35.90 41.28
CA THR A 320 34.30 34.91 41.10
C THR A 320 33.38 34.85 42.33
N PRO A 321 32.09 34.85 42.20
CA PRO A 321 31.20 34.29 43.21
C PRO A 321 30.94 32.81 42.95
N ALA A 322 30.98 32.09 44.05
CA ALA A 322 30.75 30.66 44.19
C ALA A 322 29.29 30.24 43.92
N PRO A 323 29.05 28.94 43.77
CA PRO A 323 27.79 28.36 43.25
C PRO A 323 26.68 28.40 44.31
N THR A 324 25.52 28.85 43.89
CA THR A 324 24.30 28.81 44.70
C THR A 324 23.54 27.49 44.45
N GLU A 325 23.23 26.91 45.54
CA GLU A 325 22.40 25.78 45.92
C GLU A 325 21.39 25.19 44.91
N THR A 326 21.43 23.90 44.86
CA THR A 326 20.44 22.95 44.33
C THR A 326 19.06 23.18 44.95
N PRO A 327 17.98 23.29 44.17
CA PRO A 327 16.63 23.25 44.74
C PRO A 327 16.28 21.81 45.13
N ALA A 328 15.66 21.72 46.31
CA ALA A 328 15.17 20.49 46.92
C ALA A 328 14.14 19.74 46.06
N ASP A 329 14.15 18.42 46.21
CA ASP A 329 13.18 17.46 45.63
C ASP A 329 11.74 17.83 45.99
N PRO A 330 10.78 17.73 45.04
CA PRO A 330 9.37 17.79 45.37
C PRO A 330 8.94 16.51 46.11
N PRO A 331 7.89 16.56 46.96
CA PRO A 331 7.48 15.46 47.78
C PRO A 331 6.92 14.29 46.93
N SER A 332 7.36 13.10 47.27
CA SER A 332 6.85 11.82 46.79
C SER A 332 5.37 11.67 47.15
N ASN A 333 4.50 11.88 46.17
CA ASN A 333 3.13 11.37 46.25
C ASN A 333 3.14 9.97 45.63
N THR A 334 3.17 8.97 46.48
CA THR A 334 2.83 7.57 46.15
C THR A 334 1.33 7.53 45.83
N PRO A 335 0.89 7.14 44.65
CA PRO A 335 -0.51 6.87 44.43
C PRO A 335 -0.89 5.60 45.21
N GLU A 336 -1.96 5.69 45.98
CA GLU A 336 -2.62 4.54 46.58
C GLU A 336 -2.99 3.52 45.50
N THR A 337 -2.70 2.28 45.74
CA THR A 337 -3.06 1.10 44.94
C THR A 337 -4.58 1.08 44.76
N PRO A 338 -5.12 1.05 43.52
CA PRO A 338 -6.54 0.83 43.33
C PRO A 338 -6.89 -0.59 43.81
N ASP A 339 -8.01 -0.69 44.53
CA ASP A 339 -8.61 -1.94 44.96
C ASP A 339 -8.76 -2.91 43.77
N THR A 340 -8.37 -4.15 44.03
CA THR A 340 -8.53 -5.29 43.11
C THR A 340 -10.01 -5.44 42.74
N PRO A 341 -10.35 -5.43 41.43
CA PRO A 341 -11.71 -5.72 41.01
C PRO A 341 -12.05 -7.15 41.37
N GLU A 342 -13.20 -7.35 41.99
CA GLU A 342 -13.79 -8.67 42.26
C GLU A 342 -13.86 -9.46 40.93
N THR A 343 -13.46 -10.71 41.01
CA THR A 343 -13.51 -11.70 39.94
C THR A 343 -14.96 -11.83 39.46
N PRO A 344 -15.27 -11.68 38.17
CA PRO A 344 -16.60 -12.00 37.68
C PRO A 344 -16.88 -13.49 37.84
N ASP A 345 -18.07 -13.83 38.31
CA ASP A 345 -18.57 -15.18 38.38
C ASP A 345 -18.40 -15.93 37.06
N THR A 346 -17.88 -17.13 37.15
CA THR A 346 -17.71 -18.07 36.05
C THR A 346 -19.08 -18.33 35.40
N PRO A 347 -19.23 -18.12 34.07
CA PRO A 347 -20.46 -18.51 33.40
C PRO A 347 -20.64 -20.02 33.49
N GLU A 348 -21.83 -20.46 33.89
CA GLU A 348 -22.24 -21.86 33.84
C GLU A 348 -22.04 -22.42 32.43
N THR A 349 -21.42 -23.58 32.37
CA THR A 349 -21.19 -24.37 31.16
C THR A 349 -22.56 -24.69 30.53
N PRO A 350 -22.82 -24.39 29.24
CA PRO A 350 -24.04 -24.88 28.63
C PRO A 350 -24.02 -26.39 28.52
N ASP A 351 -25.14 -27.03 28.86
CA ASP A 351 -25.37 -28.47 28.70
C ASP A 351 -25.05 -28.94 27.30
N ALA A 352 -24.34 -30.06 27.21
CA ALA A 352 -23.99 -30.71 25.95
C ALA A 352 -25.27 -31.07 25.18
N PRO A 353 -25.27 -30.88 23.84
CA PRO A 353 -26.39 -31.33 23.00
C PRO A 353 -26.49 -32.87 23.08
N SER A 354 -27.70 -33.37 23.37
CA SER A 354 -28.05 -34.80 23.27
C SER A 354 -27.72 -35.33 21.87
N GLU A 355 -27.11 -36.52 21.87
CA GLU A 355 -26.78 -37.29 20.65
C GLU A 355 -28.01 -37.44 19.73
N PRO A 356 -27.90 -37.33 18.42
CA PRO A 356 -28.98 -37.59 17.49
C PRO A 356 -29.23 -39.13 17.43
N ASP A 357 -30.53 -39.50 17.51
CA ASP A 357 -31.04 -40.86 17.36
C ASP A 357 -30.47 -41.53 16.09
N THR A 358 -30.03 -42.75 16.27
CA THR A 358 -29.54 -43.68 15.25
C THR A 358 -30.65 -43.91 14.21
N PRO A 359 -30.44 -43.79 12.91
CA PRO A 359 -31.43 -44.14 11.90
C PRO A 359 -31.65 -45.66 11.89
N ALA A 360 -32.90 -46.06 11.85
CA ALA A 360 -33.35 -47.45 11.73
C ALA A 360 -32.76 -48.16 10.49
N GLU A 361 -32.38 -49.43 10.70
CA GLU A 361 -31.91 -50.35 9.67
C GLU A 361 -32.91 -50.39 8.48
N ILE A 362 -32.39 -50.12 7.29
CA ILE A 362 -33.11 -50.38 6.02
C ILE A 362 -32.91 -51.86 5.71
N SER A 363 -34.00 -52.63 5.77
CA SER A 363 -34.05 -54.02 5.36
C SER A 363 -33.61 -54.19 3.90
N GLU A 364 -32.67 -55.11 3.67
CA GLU A 364 -32.28 -55.61 2.36
C GLU A 364 -33.50 -56.19 1.61
N VAL A 365 -33.82 -55.59 0.46
CA VAL A 365 -34.73 -56.17 -0.52
C VAL A 365 -33.87 -56.96 -1.49
N GLN A 366 -34.01 -58.30 -1.45
CA GLN A 366 -33.41 -59.24 -2.42
C GLN A 366 -34.03 -59.01 -3.81
N PRO A 367 -33.26 -59.12 -4.88
CA PRO A 367 -33.80 -59.10 -6.25
C PRO A 367 -34.45 -60.43 -6.58
N GLN A 368 -35.71 -60.39 -7.00
CA GLN A 368 -36.39 -61.53 -7.63
C GLN A 368 -35.84 -61.77 -9.02
N SER A 369 -35.45 -63.03 -9.25
CA SER A 369 -35.12 -63.60 -10.56
C SER A 369 -36.38 -63.71 -11.43
N GLU A 370 -36.44 -63.01 -12.56
CA GLU A 370 -37.42 -63.31 -13.61
C GLU A 370 -36.84 -64.34 -14.56
N GLU A 371 -37.54 -65.50 -14.63
CA GLU A 371 -37.36 -66.56 -15.55
C GLU A 371 -37.69 -66.15 -16.98
N SER A 372 -36.86 -66.65 -17.88
CA SER A 372 -37.04 -66.64 -19.32
C SER A 372 -38.26 -67.46 -19.77
N GLY A 373 -39.14 -66.84 -20.51
CA GLY A 373 -40.14 -67.52 -21.30
C GLY A 373 -39.96 -67.22 -22.78
N SER A 374 -39.41 -68.18 -23.52
CA SER A 374 -39.41 -68.25 -24.98
C SER A 374 -40.77 -68.64 -25.48
N SER A 375 -41.28 -68.02 -26.50
CA SER A 375 -41.92 -68.74 -27.67
C SER A 375 -42.48 -67.74 -28.69
N GLU A 376 -42.14 -68.02 -29.92
CA GLU A 376 -42.59 -67.72 -31.28
C GLU A 376 -42.11 -66.44 -31.92
#